data_8420b8a913007f89ed2128e055e56ca0
#
_entry.id   8420b8a913007f89ed2128e055e56ca0
#
_cell.length_a   1.000
_cell.length_b   1.000
_cell.length_c   1.000
_cell.angle_alpha   90.00
_cell.angle_beta   90.00
_cell.angle_gamma   90.00
#
_symmetry.space_group_name_H-M   'P 1'
#
loop_
_entity.id
_entity.type
_entity.pdbx_description
1 polymer ?
#
loop_
_entity_poly.entity_id
_entity_poly.type
_entity_poly.pdbx_seq_one_letter_code
_entity_poly.pdbx_strand_id
1 'polypeptide(L)'
;PCSEAEREEAVRCLERLHLKRFAGAVMYVLQTVFGLEEEHLLVPSSPGRGQRLLAEIMKAGNFGQHDERIRHDANETPFGRFRRKVSRNMGFLTDYPGEVLWSPLFKIIHYVWRSRHGYFPAKK
;
A
#
# COMPACT_ATOMS: atom_id res chain seq x y z
N PRO A 1 4.15 -28.53 1.12
CA PRO A 1 3.19 -28.02 2.10
C PRO A 1 3.95 -27.42 3.27
N CYS A 2 3.56 -26.22 3.67
CA CYS A 2 4.15 -25.52 4.81
C CYS A 2 3.78 -26.28 6.08
N SER A 3 4.73 -26.49 6.99
CA SER A 3 4.45 -27.12 8.28
C SER A 3 3.61 -26.20 9.17
N GLU A 4 2.88 -26.77 10.13
CA GLU A 4 2.07 -26.01 11.08
C GLU A 4 2.93 -24.97 11.86
N ALA A 5 4.13 -25.37 12.24
CA ALA A 5 5.08 -24.48 12.94
C ALA A 5 5.52 -23.29 12.10
N GLU A 6 5.81 -23.49 10.82
CA GLU A 6 6.15 -22.40 9.88
C GLU A 6 4.97 -21.45 9.66
N ARG A 7 3.76 -22.01 9.61
CA ARG A 7 2.52 -21.24 9.49
C ARG A 7 2.30 -20.32 10.69
N GLU A 8 2.44 -20.88 11.90
CA GLU A 8 2.33 -20.10 13.13
C GLU A 8 3.40 -19.01 13.24
N GLU A 9 4.63 -19.30 12.83
CA GLU A 9 5.71 -18.31 12.83
C GLU A 9 5.41 -17.18 11.84
N ALA A 10 4.93 -17.50 10.65
CA ALA A 10 4.52 -16.52 9.65
C ALA A 10 3.39 -15.61 10.18
N VAL A 11 2.38 -16.19 10.85
CA VAL A 11 1.29 -15.40 11.47
C VAL A 11 1.82 -14.46 12.55
N ARG A 12 2.69 -14.95 13.45
CA ARG A 12 3.34 -14.11 14.46
C ARG A 12 4.15 -12.97 13.84
N CYS A 13 4.85 -13.25 12.75
CA CYS A 13 5.59 -12.23 12.00
C CYS A 13 4.66 -11.15 11.42
N LEU A 14 3.54 -11.55 10.80
CA LEU A 14 2.53 -10.63 10.29
C LEU A 14 1.91 -9.76 11.38
N GLU A 15 1.70 -10.30 12.57
CA GLU A 15 1.20 -9.54 13.72
C GLU A 15 2.22 -8.51 14.21
N ARG A 16 3.47 -8.90 14.37
CA ARG A 16 4.57 -7.98 14.76
C ARG A 16 4.75 -6.83 13.77
N LEU A 17 4.58 -7.10 12.49
CA LEU A 17 4.69 -6.11 11.42
C LEU A 17 3.39 -5.32 11.19
N HIS A 18 2.33 -5.58 11.95
CA HIS A 18 0.99 -5.01 11.76
C HIS A 18 0.38 -5.27 10.38
N LEU A 19 0.83 -6.32 9.67
CA LEU A 19 0.40 -6.68 8.31
C LEU A 19 -0.76 -7.68 8.27
N LYS A 20 -1.24 -8.18 9.40
CA LYS A 20 -2.31 -9.21 9.45
C LYS A 20 -3.57 -8.78 8.71
N ARG A 21 -3.96 -7.49 8.81
CA ARG A 21 -5.14 -6.95 8.10
C ARG A 21 -4.92 -6.95 6.58
N PHE A 22 -3.73 -6.60 6.13
CA PHE A 22 -3.37 -6.63 4.72
C PHE A 22 -3.30 -8.06 4.21
N ALA A 23 -2.71 -8.98 4.96
CA ALA A 23 -2.66 -10.40 4.62
C ALA A 23 -4.07 -10.97 4.44
N GLY A 24 -5.04 -10.62 5.30
CA GLY A 24 -6.45 -11.02 5.12
C GLY A 24 -7.08 -10.49 3.82
N ALA A 25 -6.71 -9.28 3.38
CA ALA A 25 -7.14 -8.77 2.09
C ALA A 25 -6.51 -9.54 0.92
N VAL A 26 -5.22 -9.89 1.03
CA VAL A 26 -4.52 -10.72 0.03
C VAL A 26 -5.12 -12.12 -0.06
N MET A 27 -5.42 -12.76 1.08
CA MET A 27 -6.08 -14.07 1.11
C MET A 27 -7.42 -14.05 0.35
N TYR A 28 -8.22 -12.98 0.52
CA TYR A 28 -9.45 -12.82 -0.25
C TYR A 28 -9.20 -12.75 -1.76
N VAL A 29 -8.19 -12.01 -2.19
CA VAL A 29 -7.83 -11.91 -3.61
C VAL A 29 -7.40 -13.29 -4.15
N LEU A 30 -6.58 -14.03 -3.39
CA LEU A 30 -6.14 -15.36 -3.77
C LEU A 30 -7.30 -16.35 -3.89
N GLN A 31 -8.26 -16.30 -2.96
CA GLN A 31 -9.48 -17.12 -3.07
C GLN A 31 -10.32 -16.76 -4.30
N THR A 32 -10.54 -15.45 -4.52
CA THR A 32 -11.46 -14.98 -5.57
C THR A 32 -10.88 -15.14 -6.97
N VAL A 33 -9.58 -14.91 -7.14
CA VAL A 33 -8.93 -14.89 -8.46
C VAL A 33 -8.31 -16.24 -8.81
N PHE A 34 -7.69 -16.91 -7.83
CA PHE A 34 -6.93 -18.14 -8.06
C PHE A 34 -7.62 -19.40 -7.49
N GLY A 35 -8.78 -19.25 -6.84
CA GLY A 35 -9.51 -20.38 -6.27
C GLY A 35 -8.81 -21.05 -5.09
N LEU A 36 -8.00 -20.29 -4.31
CA LEU A 36 -7.30 -20.84 -3.16
C LEU A 36 -8.32 -21.38 -2.13
N GLU A 37 -8.19 -22.62 -1.75
CA GLU A 37 -9.07 -23.27 -0.78
C GLU A 37 -8.88 -22.72 0.63
N GLU A 38 -9.92 -22.76 1.45
CA GLU A 38 -9.94 -22.15 2.77
C GLU A 38 -8.89 -22.77 3.70
N GLU A 39 -8.61 -24.05 3.58
CA GLU A 39 -7.59 -24.78 4.36
C GLU A 39 -6.16 -24.28 4.12
N HIS A 40 -5.91 -23.65 2.97
CA HIS A 40 -4.61 -23.11 2.60
C HIS A 40 -4.41 -21.63 2.97
N LEU A 41 -5.42 -21.00 3.55
CA LEU A 41 -5.32 -19.61 3.98
C LEU A 41 -4.38 -19.47 5.18
N LEU A 42 -3.40 -18.57 5.06
CA LEU A 42 -2.48 -18.27 6.15
C LEU A 42 -3.19 -17.52 7.31
N VAL A 43 -4.10 -16.63 6.96
CA VAL A 43 -4.97 -15.89 7.87
C VAL A 43 -6.38 -15.85 7.31
N PRO A 44 -7.43 -15.66 8.14
CA PRO A 44 -8.79 -15.53 7.64
C PRO A 44 -8.93 -14.44 6.58
N SER A 45 -9.67 -14.73 5.51
CA SER A 45 -9.90 -13.78 4.44
C SER A 45 -10.79 -12.62 4.92
N SER A 46 -10.53 -11.43 4.37
CA SER A 46 -11.27 -10.20 4.69
C SER A 46 -11.97 -9.66 3.43
N PRO A 47 -13.25 -10.00 3.20
CA PRO A 47 -13.94 -9.64 1.95
C PRO A 47 -13.97 -8.14 1.67
N GLY A 48 -14.34 -7.31 2.65
CA GLY A 48 -14.45 -5.86 2.45
C GLY A 48 -13.12 -5.18 2.07
N ARG A 49 -12.01 -5.59 2.69
CA ARG A 49 -10.66 -5.08 2.35
C ARG A 49 -10.15 -5.71 1.07
N GLY A 50 -10.43 -7.00 0.87
CA GLY A 50 -9.99 -7.74 -0.31
C GLY A 50 -10.63 -7.22 -1.60
N GLN A 51 -11.91 -6.88 -1.59
CA GLN A 51 -12.59 -6.24 -2.73
C GLN A 51 -11.96 -4.91 -3.10
N ARG A 52 -11.62 -4.08 -2.10
CA ARG A 52 -10.91 -2.81 -2.35
C ARG A 52 -9.52 -3.04 -2.93
N LEU A 53 -8.77 -3.99 -2.36
CA LEU A 53 -7.45 -4.34 -2.88
C LEU A 53 -7.52 -4.84 -4.32
N LEU A 54 -8.46 -5.72 -4.64
CA LEU A 54 -8.68 -6.22 -5.98
C LEU A 54 -9.06 -5.09 -6.95
N ALA A 55 -9.96 -4.20 -6.54
CA ALA A 55 -10.33 -3.03 -7.35
C ALA A 55 -9.13 -2.11 -7.62
N GLU A 56 -8.24 -1.89 -6.64
CA GLU A 56 -7.02 -1.10 -6.84
C GLU A 56 -6.02 -1.81 -7.77
N ILE A 57 -5.84 -3.13 -7.64
CA ILE A 57 -5.00 -3.92 -8.54
C ILE A 57 -5.51 -3.80 -9.98
N MET A 58 -6.82 -3.95 -10.19
CA MET A 58 -7.44 -3.87 -11.51
C MET A 58 -7.34 -2.46 -12.13
N LYS A 59 -7.50 -1.41 -11.32
CA LYS A 59 -7.35 -0.02 -11.78
C LYS A 59 -5.90 0.35 -12.09
N ALA A 60 -4.97 -0.07 -11.27
CA ALA A 60 -3.58 0.26 -11.43
C ALA A 60 -2.95 -0.47 -12.64
N GLY A 61 -3.48 -1.62 -13.01
CA GLY A 61 -2.87 -2.46 -14.02
C GLY A 61 -1.45 -2.88 -13.64
N ASN A 62 -0.68 -3.29 -14.63
CA ASN A 62 0.71 -3.71 -14.40
C ASN A 62 1.58 -2.49 -14.03
N PHE A 63 2.10 -2.47 -12.81
CA PHE A 63 2.95 -1.39 -12.25
C PHE A 63 2.32 0.01 -12.25
N GLY A 64 1.00 0.12 -12.26
CA GLY A 64 0.31 1.42 -12.25
C GLY A 64 0.41 2.21 -13.56
N GLN A 65 0.83 1.60 -14.66
CA GLN A 65 0.99 2.25 -15.96
C GLN A 65 -0.33 2.80 -16.54
N HIS A 66 -1.46 2.19 -16.15
CA HIS A 66 -2.80 2.58 -16.62
C HIS A 66 -3.58 3.41 -15.58
N ASP A 67 -2.98 3.73 -14.44
CA ASP A 67 -3.65 4.54 -13.43
C ASP A 67 -3.58 6.03 -13.80
N GLU A 68 -4.66 6.56 -14.33
CA GLU A 68 -4.79 7.99 -14.68
C GLU A 68 -4.53 8.93 -13.49
N ARG A 69 -4.69 8.43 -12.24
CA ARG A 69 -4.39 9.17 -11.02
C ARG A 69 -2.88 9.39 -10.82
N ILE A 70 -2.04 8.62 -11.52
CA ILE A 70 -0.57 8.71 -11.48
C ILE A 70 -0.03 9.46 -12.70
N ARG A 71 -0.85 9.62 -13.74
CA ARG A 71 -0.46 10.31 -14.96
C ARG A 71 0.03 11.71 -14.64
N HIS A 72 1.28 11.97 -14.96
CA HIS A 72 1.88 13.29 -14.79
C HIS A 72 1.35 14.22 -15.87
N ASP A 73 0.46 15.12 -15.49
CA ASP A 73 0.19 16.30 -16.31
C ASP A 73 1.39 17.23 -16.25
N ALA A 74 2.02 17.48 -17.40
CA ALA A 74 3.22 18.32 -17.48
C ALA A 74 2.98 19.75 -16.94
N ASN A 75 1.72 20.20 -16.93
CA ASN A 75 1.29 21.53 -16.45
C ASN A 75 0.75 21.54 -15.03
N GLU A 76 0.80 20.42 -14.30
CA GLU A 76 0.23 20.35 -12.95
C GLU A 76 1.13 21.06 -11.93
N THR A 77 0.54 21.98 -11.16
CA THR A 77 1.25 22.67 -10.10
C THR A 77 1.71 21.72 -8.99
N PRO A 78 2.81 22.03 -8.27
CA PRO A 78 3.26 21.22 -7.13
C PRO A 78 2.18 20.99 -6.07
N PHE A 79 1.31 21.98 -5.86
CA PHE A 79 0.17 21.90 -4.94
C PHE A 79 -0.92 20.95 -5.45
N GLY A 80 -1.23 20.96 -6.75
CA GLY A 80 -2.18 20.03 -7.38
C GLY A 80 -1.72 18.58 -7.21
N ARG A 81 -0.43 18.32 -7.45
CA ARG A 81 0.21 17.01 -7.22
C ARG A 81 0.12 16.56 -5.75
N PHE A 82 0.36 17.46 -4.82
CA PHE A 82 0.25 17.17 -3.39
C PHE A 82 -1.19 16.81 -3.01
N ARG A 83 -2.18 17.63 -3.40
CA ARG A 83 -3.60 17.41 -3.14
C ARG A 83 -4.09 16.06 -3.69
N ARG A 84 -3.71 15.72 -4.92
CA ARG A 84 -4.08 14.43 -5.53
C ARG A 84 -3.50 13.24 -4.76
N LYS A 85 -2.23 13.33 -4.33
CA LYS A 85 -1.60 12.30 -3.49
C LYS A 85 -2.30 12.13 -2.15
N VAL A 86 -2.66 13.23 -1.51
CA VAL A 86 -3.39 13.21 -0.23
C VAL A 86 -4.78 12.59 -0.43
N SER A 87 -5.54 13.03 -1.42
CA SER A 87 -6.88 12.50 -1.72
C SER A 87 -6.86 10.99 -1.98
N ARG A 88 -5.87 10.51 -2.74
CA ARG A 88 -5.70 9.07 -2.98
C ARG A 88 -5.42 8.31 -1.69
N ASN A 89 -4.54 8.83 -0.85
CA ASN A 89 -4.17 8.18 0.40
C ASN A 89 -5.30 8.21 1.43
N MET A 90 -6.20 9.18 1.38
CA MET A 90 -7.36 9.25 2.29
C MET A 90 -8.29 8.04 2.15
N GLY A 91 -8.40 7.44 0.97
CA GLY A 91 -9.15 6.21 0.77
C GLY A 91 -8.63 5.02 1.59
N PHE A 92 -7.35 5.05 1.98
CA PHE A 92 -6.72 4.01 2.81
C PHE A 92 -6.61 4.39 4.29
N LEU A 93 -7.06 5.58 4.69
CA LEU A 93 -6.94 6.07 6.06
C LEU A 93 -7.68 5.18 7.08
N THR A 94 -8.81 4.62 6.68
CA THR A 94 -9.62 3.72 7.51
C THR A 94 -8.94 2.36 7.75
N ASP A 95 -8.19 1.88 6.75
CA ASP A 95 -7.59 0.55 6.81
C ASP A 95 -6.13 0.59 7.31
N TYR A 96 -5.40 1.67 6.97
CA TYR A 96 -3.97 1.83 7.25
C TYR A 96 -3.64 3.25 7.74
N PRO A 97 -4.19 3.70 8.89
CA PRO A 97 -4.02 5.08 9.35
C PRO A 97 -2.54 5.42 9.62
N GLY A 98 -1.74 4.48 10.11
CA GLY A 98 -0.32 4.67 10.39
C GLY A 98 0.47 5.07 9.15
N GLU A 99 0.36 4.29 8.08
CA GLU A 99 1.08 4.53 6.82
C GLU A 99 0.65 5.83 6.15
N VAL A 100 -0.65 6.11 6.15
CA VAL A 100 -1.19 7.32 5.53
C VAL A 100 -0.71 8.57 6.24
N LEU A 101 -0.67 8.58 7.57
CA LEU A 101 -0.21 9.72 8.37
C LEU A 101 1.31 9.83 8.39
N TRP A 102 2.03 8.70 8.43
CA TRP A 102 3.48 8.70 8.50
C TRP A 102 4.15 9.12 7.18
N SER A 103 3.55 8.76 6.04
CA SER A 103 4.11 9.06 4.72
C SER A 103 4.37 10.56 4.46
N PRO A 104 3.44 11.49 4.71
CA PRO A 104 3.70 12.92 4.54
C PRO A 104 4.71 13.45 5.57
N LEU A 105 4.65 12.98 6.81
CA LEU A 105 5.58 13.39 7.87
C LEU A 105 7.01 12.98 7.51
N PHE A 106 7.22 11.73 7.09
CA PHE A 106 8.52 11.25 6.65
C PHE A 106 9.08 12.08 5.48
N LYS A 107 8.24 12.45 4.52
CA LYS A 107 8.67 13.29 3.38
C LYS A 107 9.12 14.68 3.81
N ILE A 108 8.42 15.28 4.78
CA ILE A 108 8.80 16.59 5.33
C ILE A 108 10.14 16.47 6.06
N ILE A 109 10.29 15.48 6.95
CA ILE A 109 11.54 15.24 7.69
C ILE A 109 12.70 15.00 6.71
N HIS A 110 12.48 14.15 5.70
CA HIS A 110 13.49 13.83 4.70
C HIS A 110 13.85 15.05 3.83
N TYR A 111 12.88 15.89 3.48
CA TYR A 111 13.12 17.13 2.75
C TYR A 111 13.99 18.10 3.58
N VAL A 112 13.65 18.32 4.85
CA VAL A 112 14.43 19.17 5.77
C VAL A 112 15.84 18.61 5.96
N TRP A 113 15.97 17.30 6.13
CA TRP A 113 17.26 16.63 6.25
C TRP A 113 18.12 16.82 4.99
N ARG A 114 17.56 16.60 3.80
CA ARG A 114 18.28 16.83 2.52
C ARG A 114 18.68 18.28 2.33
N SER A 115 17.82 19.22 2.71
CA SER A 115 18.10 20.66 2.64
C SER A 115 19.30 21.03 3.50
N ARG A 116 19.41 20.46 4.71
CA ARG A 116 20.51 20.72 5.64
C ARG A 116 21.84 20.09 5.23
N HIS A 117 21.79 18.97 4.49
CA HIS A 117 22.98 18.21 4.08
C HIS A 117 23.41 18.46 2.61
N GLY A 118 22.86 19.49 1.96
CA GLY A 118 23.29 19.92 0.63
C GLY A 118 23.01 18.93 -0.52
N TYR A 119 22.10 17.98 -0.34
CA TYR A 119 21.75 16.96 -1.34
C TYR A 119 20.80 17.44 -2.46
N PHE A 120 20.62 18.75 -2.62
CA PHE A 120 19.92 19.26 -3.79
C PHE A 120 20.93 19.42 -4.93
N PRO A 121 20.74 18.74 -6.07
CA PRO A 121 21.56 19.01 -7.25
C PRO A 121 21.37 20.47 -7.62
N ALA A 122 22.47 21.21 -7.76
CA ALA A 122 22.43 22.56 -8.28
C ALA A 122 21.66 22.53 -9.62
N LYS A 123 20.64 23.38 -9.75
CA LYS A 123 19.96 23.58 -11.03
C LYS A 123 21.02 24.04 -12.04
N LYS A 124 21.36 23.20 -13.01
CA LYS A 124 21.98 23.61 -14.24
C LYS A 124 20.96 24.28 -15.14
#